data_ee80b24eea3391d7dce2da99505bc41b
#
_entry.id   ee80b24eea3391d7dce2da99505bc41b
#
_cell.length_a   1.000
_cell.length_b   1.000
_cell.length_c   1.000
_cell.angle_alpha   90.00
_cell.angle_beta   90.00
_cell.angle_gamma   90.00
#
_symmetry.space_group_name_H-M   'P 1'
#
loop_
_entity.id
_entity.type
_entity.pdbx_description
1 polymer ?
#
loop_
_entity_poly.entity_id
_entity_poly.type
_entity_poly.pdbx_seq_one_letter_code
_entity_poly.pdbx_strand_id
1 'polypeptide(L)'
;MTDRSAAISRAIDGFDNGEFFSVLNRRVQIQSTSQEPSRASELDRYLFEEIGPSLEADLGVVWEVHPNPLDAGPILIGERHEGADLPTILLYGHGDTVRGQEEFWSAGLVPWKIIVEGERWYGRGTADNKGQHTTNFEALKAVLAERGELGFNLRLL
;
A
#
# COMPACT_ATOMS: atom_id res chain seq x y z
N MET A 1 26.69 -13.07 6.03
CA MET A 1 25.55 -12.81 5.13
C MET A 1 24.31 -13.33 5.85
N THR A 2 23.45 -12.44 6.30
CA THR A 2 22.14 -12.84 6.84
C THR A 2 21.34 -13.48 5.71
N ASP A 3 20.89 -14.69 5.95
CA ASP A 3 20.09 -15.42 4.97
C ASP A 3 18.75 -14.71 4.77
N ARG A 4 18.49 -14.26 3.53
CA ARG A 4 17.22 -13.64 3.15
C ARG A 4 16.04 -14.62 3.09
N SER A 5 16.32 -15.93 3.21
CA SER A 5 15.31 -16.99 3.07
C SER A 5 14.20 -16.87 4.11
N ALA A 6 14.54 -16.50 5.35
CA ALA A 6 13.54 -16.35 6.41
C ALA A 6 12.53 -15.22 6.10
N ALA A 7 13.02 -14.05 5.64
CA ALA A 7 12.14 -12.95 5.24
C ALA A 7 11.27 -13.33 4.02
N ILE A 8 11.81 -14.05 3.05
CA ILE A 8 11.07 -14.56 1.90
C ILE A 8 9.98 -15.55 2.36
N SER A 9 10.33 -16.52 3.21
CA SER A 9 9.33 -17.47 3.75
C SER A 9 8.22 -16.74 4.50
N ARG A 10 8.55 -15.77 5.35
CA ARG A 10 7.54 -14.97 6.06
C ARG A 10 6.60 -14.23 5.12
N ALA A 11 7.11 -13.63 4.05
CA ALA A 11 6.28 -12.95 3.06
C ALA A 11 5.35 -13.93 2.32
N ILE A 12 5.84 -15.12 1.97
CA ILE A 12 5.04 -16.19 1.37
C ILE A 12 3.97 -16.68 2.35
N ASP A 13 4.34 -16.94 3.61
CA ASP A 13 3.39 -17.37 4.65
C ASP A 13 2.27 -16.34 4.84
N GLY A 14 2.58 -15.03 4.83
CA GLY A 14 1.59 -13.94 4.90
C GLY A 14 0.66 -13.88 3.68
N PHE A 15 1.15 -14.28 2.52
CA PHE A 15 0.32 -14.43 1.33
C PHE A 15 -0.58 -15.67 1.43
N ASP A 16 -0.02 -16.82 1.78
CA ASP A 16 -0.72 -18.11 1.82
C ASP A 16 -1.77 -18.19 2.92
N ASN A 17 -1.54 -17.54 4.07
CA ASN A 17 -2.49 -17.48 5.19
C ASN A 17 -3.61 -16.44 5.02
N GLY A 18 -3.55 -15.60 3.96
CA GLY A 18 -4.57 -14.61 3.62
C GLY A 18 -4.39 -13.23 4.28
N GLU A 19 -3.31 -12.97 5.00
CA GLU A 19 -3.00 -11.63 5.55
C GLU A 19 -2.86 -10.60 4.43
N PHE A 20 -2.06 -10.90 3.41
CA PHE A 20 -1.90 -10.03 2.25
C PHE A 20 -3.24 -9.72 1.56
N PHE A 21 -4.07 -10.74 1.36
CA PHE A 21 -5.41 -10.58 0.79
C PHE A 21 -6.26 -9.63 1.63
N SER A 22 -6.26 -9.82 2.95
CA SER A 22 -7.08 -9.01 3.87
C SER A 22 -6.67 -7.55 3.85
N VAL A 23 -5.35 -7.26 3.86
CA VAL A 23 -4.81 -5.91 3.76
C VAL A 23 -5.19 -5.27 2.42
N LEU A 24 -4.92 -5.95 1.31
CA LEU A 24 -5.20 -5.40 -0.01
C LEU A 24 -6.71 -5.20 -0.25
N ASN A 25 -7.54 -6.13 0.20
CA ASN A 25 -9.00 -6.01 0.05
C ASN A 25 -9.56 -4.82 0.85
N ARG A 26 -9.07 -4.56 2.06
CA ARG A 26 -9.42 -3.37 2.85
C ARG A 26 -9.05 -2.10 2.09
N ARG A 27 -7.86 -2.04 1.49
CA ARG A 27 -7.40 -0.90 0.67
C ARG A 27 -8.25 -0.71 -0.58
N VAL A 28 -8.63 -1.77 -1.27
CA VAL A 28 -9.50 -1.73 -2.45
C VAL A 28 -10.91 -1.22 -2.11
N GLN A 29 -11.43 -1.53 -0.94
CA GLN A 29 -12.76 -1.07 -0.49
C GLN A 29 -12.84 0.45 -0.29
N ILE A 30 -11.73 1.14 -0.04
CA ILE A 30 -11.71 2.61 0.03
C ILE A 30 -11.75 3.14 -1.41
N GLN A 31 -12.85 3.81 -1.75
CA GLN A 31 -13.13 4.30 -3.11
C GLN A 31 -12.41 5.63 -3.38
N SER A 32 -11.10 5.62 -3.29
CA SER A 32 -10.22 6.80 -3.44
C SER A 32 -10.10 7.26 -4.90
N THR A 33 -11.24 7.62 -5.50
CA THR A 33 -11.32 8.02 -6.91
C THR A 33 -10.97 9.50 -7.05
N SER A 34 -9.81 9.82 -7.65
CA SER A 34 -9.35 11.20 -7.85
C SER A 34 -10.15 11.98 -8.88
N GLN A 35 -10.86 11.28 -9.78
CA GLN A 35 -11.65 11.88 -10.86
C GLN A 35 -13.08 12.29 -10.43
N GLU A 36 -13.43 12.10 -9.16
CA GLU A 36 -14.75 12.40 -8.62
C GLU A 36 -14.65 13.34 -7.41
N PRO A 37 -15.00 14.63 -7.55
CA PRO A 37 -14.91 15.57 -6.41
C PRO A 37 -15.70 15.14 -5.17
N SER A 38 -16.79 14.40 -5.36
CA SER A 38 -17.58 13.82 -4.26
C SER A 38 -16.83 12.74 -3.45
N ARG A 39 -15.70 12.25 -3.95
CA ARG A 39 -14.84 11.26 -3.32
C ARG A 39 -13.57 11.84 -2.68
N ALA A 40 -13.42 13.15 -2.63
CA ALA A 40 -12.23 13.79 -2.05
C ALA A 40 -11.95 13.28 -0.62
N SER A 41 -12.97 13.12 0.22
CA SER A 41 -12.81 12.56 1.57
C SER A 41 -12.28 11.13 1.60
N GLU A 42 -12.48 10.34 0.56
CA GLU A 42 -11.94 8.97 0.48
C GLU A 42 -10.43 8.97 0.16
N LEU A 43 -9.91 10.03 -0.47
CA LEU A 43 -8.47 10.23 -0.63
C LEU A 43 -7.82 10.51 0.73
N ASP A 44 -8.39 11.42 1.51
CA ASP A 44 -7.94 11.70 2.88
C ASP A 44 -8.03 10.45 3.75
N ARG A 45 -9.16 9.76 3.73
CA ARG A 45 -9.37 8.52 4.46
C ARG A 45 -8.32 7.47 4.13
N TYR A 46 -7.97 7.32 2.85
CA TYR A 46 -6.96 6.36 2.41
C TYR A 46 -5.59 6.64 3.05
N LEU A 47 -5.20 7.91 3.14
CA LEU A 47 -3.91 8.28 3.72
C LEU A 47 -3.93 8.29 5.26
N PHE A 48 -4.95 8.89 5.87
CA PHE A 48 -5.01 9.09 7.33
C PHE A 48 -5.47 7.87 8.11
N GLU A 49 -6.36 7.03 7.55
CA GLU A 49 -6.93 5.90 8.27
C GLU A 49 -6.33 4.55 7.85
N GLU A 50 -5.74 4.45 6.66
CA GLU A 50 -5.21 3.18 6.16
C GLU A 50 -3.69 3.20 5.98
N ILE A 51 -3.13 4.10 5.17
CA ILE A 51 -1.71 4.04 4.80
C ILE A 51 -0.81 4.55 5.93
N GLY A 52 -1.05 5.75 6.45
CA GLY A 52 -0.23 6.33 7.51
C GLY A 52 -0.12 5.42 8.74
N PRO A 53 -1.26 4.98 9.33
CA PRO A 53 -1.23 4.04 10.45
C PRO A 53 -0.55 2.71 10.14
N SER A 54 -0.71 2.16 8.93
CA SER A 54 -0.01 0.93 8.53
C SER A 54 1.51 1.13 8.47
N LEU A 55 1.96 2.25 7.90
CA LEU A 55 3.40 2.59 7.80
C LEU A 55 4.02 2.76 9.18
N GLU A 56 3.32 3.43 10.10
CA GLU A 56 3.78 3.61 11.47
C GLU A 56 3.85 2.28 12.22
N ALA A 57 2.77 1.52 12.22
CA ALA A 57 2.66 0.28 12.99
C ALA A 57 3.56 -0.83 12.45
N ASP A 58 3.62 -1.02 11.13
CA ASP A 58 4.32 -2.14 10.51
C ASP A 58 5.79 -1.84 10.21
N LEU A 59 6.11 -0.58 9.88
CA LEU A 59 7.43 -0.19 9.40
C LEU A 59 8.15 0.83 10.29
N GLY A 60 7.50 1.36 11.35
CA GLY A 60 8.06 2.39 12.20
C GLY A 60 8.40 3.69 11.43
N VAL A 61 7.60 4.01 10.42
CA VAL A 61 7.72 5.21 9.60
C VAL A 61 7.05 6.37 10.31
N VAL A 62 7.72 7.50 10.41
CA VAL A 62 7.10 8.79 10.74
C VAL A 62 6.53 9.38 9.45
N TRP A 63 5.29 9.83 9.48
CA TRP A 63 4.61 10.30 8.27
C TRP A 63 3.83 11.60 8.50
N GLU A 64 3.68 12.36 7.44
CA GLU A 64 2.90 13.59 7.36
C GLU A 64 2.11 13.63 6.06
N VAL A 65 0.93 14.26 6.09
CA VAL A 65 0.13 14.51 4.89
C VAL A 65 0.15 15.99 4.57
N HIS A 66 0.50 16.31 3.34
CA HIS A 66 0.62 17.67 2.83
C HIS A 66 -0.45 17.96 1.78
N PRO A 67 -0.98 19.19 1.73
CA PRO A 67 -1.84 19.60 0.64
C PRO A 67 -1.05 19.61 -0.68
N ASN A 68 -1.68 19.16 -1.74
CA ASN A 68 -1.08 19.24 -3.08
C ASN A 68 -1.23 20.68 -3.62
N PRO A 69 -0.13 21.34 -4.03
CA PRO A 69 -0.20 22.70 -4.53
C PRO A 69 -0.98 22.82 -5.86
N LEU A 70 -1.25 21.72 -6.55
CA LEU A 70 -2.05 21.66 -7.77
C LEU A 70 -3.51 21.25 -7.52
N ASP A 71 -3.92 21.17 -6.24
CA ASP A 71 -5.28 20.75 -5.82
C ASP A 71 -5.70 19.37 -6.40
N ALA A 72 -4.73 18.50 -6.59
CA ALA A 72 -4.91 17.17 -7.20
C ALA A 72 -4.95 16.02 -6.17
N GLY A 73 -5.35 16.31 -4.93
CA GLY A 73 -5.41 15.37 -3.82
C GLY A 73 -4.19 15.46 -2.90
N PRO A 74 -4.30 14.94 -1.67
CA PRO A 74 -3.25 15.05 -0.65
C PRO A 74 -2.02 14.19 -0.99
N ILE A 75 -0.88 14.58 -0.43
CA ILE A 75 0.40 13.87 -0.59
C ILE A 75 0.88 13.40 0.78
N LEU A 76 1.12 12.10 0.95
CA LEU A 76 1.76 11.57 2.14
C LEU A 76 3.27 11.48 1.91
N ILE A 77 4.03 12.02 2.87
CA ILE A 77 5.49 11.84 2.94
C ILE A 77 5.79 11.03 4.19
N GLY A 78 6.52 9.95 4.03
CA GLY A 78 6.95 9.09 5.12
C GLY A 78 8.46 8.94 5.17
N GLU A 79 9.01 8.77 6.38
CA GLU A 79 10.45 8.59 6.59
C GLU A 79 10.72 7.58 7.72
N ARG A 80 11.63 6.65 7.45
CA ARG A 80 12.29 5.82 8.47
C ARG A 80 13.80 6.03 8.35
N HIS A 81 14.40 6.56 9.40
CA HIS A 81 15.84 6.79 9.47
C HIS A 81 16.51 5.68 10.29
N GLU A 82 17.50 4.99 9.72
CA GLU A 82 18.28 3.94 10.40
C GLU A 82 19.74 4.32 10.61
N GLY A 83 20.27 5.28 9.85
CA GLY A 83 21.63 5.75 10.04
C GLY A 83 22.09 6.79 9.03
N ALA A 84 22.95 7.72 9.47
CA ALA A 84 23.42 8.82 8.64
C ALA A 84 24.28 8.37 7.45
N ASP A 85 25.02 7.27 7.62
CA ASP A 85 25.93 6.74 6.60
C ASP A 85 25.25 5.70 5.69
N LEU A 86 23.97 5.41 5.93
CA LEU A 86 23.22 4.45 5.11
C LEU A 86 22.60 5.13 3.88
N PRO A 87 22.50 4.40 2.75
CA PRO A 87 21.80 4.92 1.58
C PRO A 87 20.31 5.15 1.90
N THR A 88 19.69 6.12 1.23
CA THR A 88 18.25 6.36 1.31
C THR A 88 17.58 5.81 0.06
N ILE A 89 16.58 4.95 0.27
CA ILE A 89 15.72 4.43 -0.80
C ILE A 89 14.42 5.20 -0.80
N LEU A 90 14.03 5.73 -1.95
CA LEU A 90 12.73 6.35 -2.17
C LEU A 90 11.78 5.32 -2.77
N LEU A 91 10.68 5.07 -2.08
CA LEU A 91 9.53 4.34 -2.62
C LEU A 91 8.44 5.32 -3.04
N TYR A 92 7.87 5.08 -4.20
CA TYR A 92 6.72 5.79 -4.70
C TYR A 92 5.51 4.87 -4.78
N GLY A 93 4.34 5.42 -4.43
CA GLY A 93 3.05 4.77 -4.65
C GLY A 93 1.93 5.80 -4.71
N HIS A 94 0.81 5.46 -5.34
CA HIS A 94 -0.37 6.30 -5.29
C HIS A 94 -1.59 5.51 -4.82
N GLY A 95 -2.38 6.14 -3.95
CA GLY A 95 -3.58 5.54 -3.37
C GLY A 95 -4.85 5.85 -4.15
N ASP A 96 -4.81 6.84 -5.03
CA ASP A 96 -5.95 7.18 -5.87
C ASP A 96 -6.17 6.18 -7.01
N THR A 97 -7.39 6.14 -7.49
CA THR A 97 -7.80 5.30 -8.60
C THR A 97 -8.64 6.09 -9.60
N VAL A 98 -8.74 5.59 -10.81
CA VAL A 98 -9.79 6.01 -11.75
C VAL A 98 -11.16 5.52 -11.26
N ARG A 99 -12.24 5.99 -11.91
CA ARG A 99 -13.62 5.62 -11.59
C ARG A 99 -13.83 4.10 -11.56
N GLY A 100 -14.79 3.66 -10.75
CA GLY A 100 -15.19 2.25 -10.64
C GLY A 100 -15.65 1.68 -11.96
N GLN A 101 -16.54 2.41 -12.67
CA GLN A 101 -17.15 1.99 -13.94
C GLN A 101 -17.85 0.64 -13.79
N GLU A 102 -18.71 0.52 -12.78
CA GLU A 102 -19.37 -0.71 -12.34
C GLU A 102 -20.09 -1.44 -13.48
N GLU A 103 -20.65 -0.69 -14.43
CA GLU A 103 -21.41 -1.22 -15.58
C GLU A 103 -20.55 -1.93 -16.63
N PHE A 104 -19.23 -1.75 -16.59
CA PHE A 104 -18.31 -2.37 -17.56
C PHE A 104 -17.59 -3.60 -17.01
N TRP A 105 -17.84 -3.96 -15.75
CA TRP A 105 -17.24 -5.17 -15.18
C TRP A 105 -18.00 -6.41 -15.66
N SER A 106 -17.26 -7.49 -15.88
CA SER A 106 -17.87 -8.79 -16.22
C SER A 106 -18.78 -9.27 -15.09
N ALA A 107 -19.77 -10.10 -15.44
CA ALA A 107 -20.73 -10.63 -14.47
C ALA A 107 -20.01 -11.30 -13.28
N GLY A 108 -20.41 -10.92 -12.08
CA GLY A 108 -19.81 -11.43 -10.84
C GLY A 108 -18.58 -10.64 -10.34
N LEU A 109 -17.99 -9.75 -11.15
CA LEU A 109 -16.91 -8.89 -10.74
C LEU A 109 -17.43 -7.50 -10.34
N VAL A 110 -16.75 -6.87 -9.39
CA VAL A 110 -17.05 -5.52 -8.90
C VAL A 110 -15.78 -4.75 -8.61
N PRO A 111 -15.75 -3.40 -8.74
CA PRO A 111 -14.52 -2.64 -8.55
C PRO A 111 -14.03 -2.60 -7.10
N TRP A 112 -14.92 -2.47 -6.13
CA TRP A 112 -14.57 -2.09 -4.75
C TRP A 112 -14.50 -3.28 -3.77
N LYS A 113 -14.28 -4.45 -4.30
CA LYS A 113 -14.03 -5.67 -3.53
C LYS A 113 -13.20 -6.62 -4.38
N ILE A 114 -12.23 -7.27 -3.77
CA ILE A 114 -11.45 -8.28 -4.50
C ILE A 114 -12.30 -9.53 -4.71
N ILE A 115 -12.44 -9.92 -5.96
CA ILE A 115 -13.01 -11.20 -6.38
C ILE A 115 -11.88 -12.07 -6.89
N VAL A 116 -11.81 -13.29 -6.36
CA VAL A 116 -10.78 -14.27 -6.74
C VAL A 116 -11.37 -15.25 -7.73
N GLU A 117 -10.74 -15.38 -8.91
CA GLU A 117 -11.05 -16.37 -9.92
C GLU A 117 -9.78 -17.13 -10.31
N GLY A 118 -9.64 -18.34 -9.81
CA GLY A 118 -8.41 -19.13 -9.98
C GLY A 118 -7.20 -18.41 -9.36
N GLU A 119 -6.19 -18.14 -10.17
CA GLU A 119 -4.96 -17.45 -9.74
C GLU A 119 -5.04 -15.91 -9.89
N ARG A 120 -6.19 -15.36 -10.26
CA ARG A 120 -6.35 -13.93 -10.52
C ARG A 120 -7.23 -13.26 -9.49
N TRP A 121 -6.85 -12.05 -9.12
CA TRP A 121 -7.57 -11.17 -8.22
C TRP A 121 -8.05 -9.94 -8.98
N TYR A 122 -9.36 -9.75 -9.00
CA TYR A 122 -10.01 -8.65 -9.71
C TYR A 122 -10.55 -7.61 -8.72
N GLY A 123 -10.26 -6.34 -8.96
CA GLY A 123 -10.74 -5.21 -8.17
C GLY A 123 -10.04 -3.92 -8.62
N ARG A 124 -10.67 -2.77 -8.40
CA ARG A 124 -10.07 -1.48 -8.76
C ARG A 124 -8.87 -1.16 -7.87
N GLY A 125 -7.70 -1.01 -8.47
CA GLY A 125 -6.46 -0.75 -7.72
C GLY A 125 -5.69 -2.00 -7.30
N THR A 126 -6.19 -3.22 -7.54
CA THR A 126 -5.46 -4.46 -7.19
C THR A 126 -4.09 -4.55 -7.86
N ALA A 127 -3.91 -3.94 -9.03
CA ALA A 127 -2.64 -3.83 -9.71
C ALA A 127 -2.08 -2.40 -9.64
N ASP A 128 -2.89 -1.41 -9.98
CA ASP A 128 -2.49 -0.01 -10.13
C ASP A 128 -3.30 0.89 -9.20
N ASN A 129 -2.75 1.35 -8.06
CA ASN A 129 -1.38 1.07 -7.57
C ASN A 129 -1.41 0.44 -6.15
N LYS A 130 -2.63 0.19 -5.56
CA LYS A 130 -2.81 -0.32 -4.21
C LYS A 130 -2.11 -1.68 -3.99
N GLY A 131 -2.14 -2.56 -5.00
CA GLY A 131 -1.44 -3.83 -4.93
C GLY A 131 0.07 -3.68 -4.92
N GLN A 132 0.62 -2.76 -5.72
CA GLN A 132 2.07 -2.57 -5.81
C GLN A 132 2.66 -2.06 -4.50
N HIS A 133 2.10 -0.97 -3.92
CA HIS A 133 2.64 -0.47 -2.66
C HIS A 133 2.33 -1.41 -1.48
N THR A 134 1.21 -2.16 -1.51
CA THR A 134 0.96 -3.22 -0.51
C THR A 134 2.07 -4.28 -0.57
N THR A 135 2.44 -4.75 -1.76
CA THR A 135 3.54 -5.71 -1.92
C THR A 135 4.85 -5.18 -1.35
N ASN A 136 5.17 -3.91 -1.63
CA ASN A 136 6.38 -3.28 -1.11
C ASN A 136 6.36 -3.21 0.44
N PHE A 137 5.24 -2.81 1.03
CA PHE A 137 5.13 -2.69 2.49
C PHE A 137 5.20 -4.04 3.19
N GLU A 138 4.53 -5.06 2.68
CA GLU A 138 4.58 -6.41 3.25
C GLU A 138 5.99 -7.03 3.11
N ALA A 139 6.70 -6.75 2.03
CA ALA A 139 8.09 -7.18 1.88
C ALA A 139 9.01 -6.51 2.91
N LEU A 140 8.88 -5.19 3.11
CA LEU A 140 9.65 -4.46 4.13
C LEU A 140 9.32 -4.94 5.54
N LYS A 141 8.04 -5.16 5.84
CA LYS A 141 7.56 -5.72 7.11
C LYS A 141 8.18 -7.09 7.38
N ALA A 142 8.24 -7.97 6.39
CA ALA A 142 8.86 -9.27 6.51
C ALA A 142 10.37 -9.17 6.81
N VAL A 143 11.08 -8.22 6.17
CA VAL A 143 12.51 -7.97 6.44
C VAL A 143 12.70 -7.45 7.86
N LEU A 144 11.91 -6.47 8.29
CA LEU A 144 11.99 -5.91 9.65
C LEU A 144 11.71 -6.96 10.72
N ALA A 145 10.71 -7.82 10.51
CA ALA A 145 10.38 -8.88 11.45
C ALA A 145 11.51 -9.89 11.64
N GLU A 146 12.32 -10.15 10.61
CA GLU A 146 13.42 -11.11 10.68
C GLU A 146 14.75 -10.48 11.10
N ARG A 147 14.98 -9.20 10.74
CA ARG A 147 16.27 -8.57 10.95
C ARG A 147 16.27 -7.48 12.02
N GLY A 148 15.11 -6.92 12.34
CA GLY A 148 14.98 -5.74 13.19
C GLY A 148 15.36 -4.42 12.51
N GLU A 149 15.95 -4.48 11.32
CA GLU A 149 16.43 -3.34 10.54
C GLU A 149 16.31 -3.59 9.04
N LEU A 150 16.22 -2.51 8.26
CA LEU A 150 16.25 -2.57 6.79
C LEU A 150 17.70 -2.57 6.26
N GLY A 151 18.60 -1.86 6.93
CA GLY A 151 19.97 -1.60 6.49
C GLY A 151 20.06 -0.44 5.47
N PHE A 152 19.01 0.38 5.39
CA PHE A 152 18.95 1.62 4.61
C PHE A 152 17.88 2.56 5.19
N ASN A 153 18.02 3.85 4.90
CA ASN A 153 16.97 4.81 5.21
C ASN A 153 15.86 4.73 4.17
N LEU A 154 14.62 4.83 4.60
CA LEU A 154 13.45 4.75 3.73
C LEU A 154 12.76 6.10 3.65
N ARG A 155 12.44 6.53 2.45
CA ARG A 155 11.48 7.60 2.16
C ARG A 155 10.34 7.09 1.31
N LEU A 156 9.14 7.61 1.58
CA LEU A 156 7.91 7.25 0.89
C LEU A 156 7.22 8.51 0.37
N LEU A 157 6.69 8.40 -0.84
CA LEU A 157 5.89 9.43 -1.48
C LEU A 157 4.67 8.78 -2.11
#